data_800e9252065d03c6ce1f2c20a446a4d2
#
_entry.id   800e9252065d03c6ce1f2c20a446a4d2
#
_cell.length_a   1.000
_cell.length_b   1.000
_cell.length_c   1.000
_cell.angle_alpha   90.00
_cell.angle_beta   90.00
_cell.angle_gamma   90.00
#
_symmetry.space_group_name_H-M   'P 1'
#
loop_
_entity.id
_entity.type
_entity.pdbx_description
1 polymer ?
#
loop_
_entity_poly.entity_id
_entity_poly.type
_entity_poly.pdbx_seq_one_letter_code
_entity_poly.pdbx_strand_id
1 'polypeptide(L)'
;MYVANEKRYDKMQYNRLGKSGLKLPAVSLGFWHNFGDNAQYSNMKELCFTAFDNGITHFDLANNYGPAPGSAEENFGKIFANEMRAYRDEMIISTKAGYEMWPGPYGCRNGSRKYLLASLDQSLKRMGLEYVDIFYHHCLDPETPLEETMGALAQAVRSGKALYAGVSNYDGENLEKACSILEDLKCPFVINQNRYSIFDRTIENNGMKSTAARLNKGIIAFSPLAQGLLTDRYLNGIPSDSRVMTDGRFLSVNAITEEKLKKVRALSEIAKERNQTLAEMALAWVLKDGIVNSVLIGASKPSQILDNIKAIENTSFTSDELERIDKISLT
;
A
#
# COMPACT_ATOMS: atom_id res chain seq x y z
N MET A 1 1.97 28.24 -4.78
CA MET A 1 2.14 27.13 -5.73
C MET A 1 3.31 26.30 -5.25
N TYR A 2 3.14 25.00 -5.09
CA TYR A 2 4.20 24.09 -4.67
C TYR A 2 5.28 23.96 -5.76
N VAL A 3 6.53 23.95 -5.33
CA VAL A 3 7.70 23.69 -6.19
C VAL A 3 8.44 22.52 -5.58
N ALA A 4 8.53 21.42 -6.32
CA ALA A 4 9.15 20.20 -5.83
C ALA A 4 10.68 20.35 -5.71
N ASN A 5 11.26 19.65 -4.74
CA ASN A 5 12.70 19.56 -4.56
C ASN A 5 13.37 18.97 -5.81
N GLU A 6 14.32 19.67 -6.39
CA GLU A 6 15.04 19.22 -7.60
C GLU A 6 15.82 17.91 -7.37
N LYS A 7 16.28 17.68 -6.13
CA LYS A 7 17.04 16.50 -5.72
C LYS A 7 16.17 15.34 -5.21
N ARG A 8 14.84 15.36 -5.41
CA ARG A 8 13.90 14.37 -4.86
C ARG A 8 14.22 12.94 -5.24
N TYR A 9 14.88 12.72 -6.36
CA TYR A 9 15.20 11.37 -6.86
C TYR A 9 16.56 10.82 -6.41
N ASP A 10 17.42 11.62 -5.77
CA ASP A 10 18.83 11.28 -5.53
C ASP A 10 19.00 10.09 -4.55
N LYS A 11 18.06 9.91 -3.62
CA LYS A 11 18.19 8.90 -2.55
C LYS A 11 17.21 7.73 -2.65
N MET A 12 16.06 7.92 -3.30
CA MET A 12 15.03 6.89 -3.38
C MET A 12 15.45 5.77 -4.34
N GLN A 13 15.21 4.53 -3.92
CA GLN A 13 15.38 3.35 -4.78
C GLN A 13 14.09 3.07 -5.53
N TYR A 14 14.21 2.74 -6.83
CA TYR A 14 13.07 2.46 -7.71
C TYR A 14 13.15 1.05 -8.25
N ASN A 15 12.17 0.21 -7.91
CA ASN A 15 12.11 -1.20 -8.23
C ASN A 15 11.17 -1.46 -9.40
N ARG A 16 11.63 -2.18 -10.42
CA ARG A 16 10.82 -2.55 -11.59
C ARG A 16 9.75 -3.57 -11.20
N LEU A 17 8.53 -3.37 -11.67
CA LEU A 17 7.43 -4.33 -11.47
C LEU A 17 7.51 -5.45 -12.52
N GLY A 18 8.12 -6.55 -12.11
CA GLY A 18 8.30 -7.71 -12.98
C GLY A 18 8.98 -7.37 -14.31
N LYS A 19 8.36 -7.76 -15.42
CA LYS A 19 8.85 -7.49 -16.81
C LYS A 19 8.25 -6.21 -17.41
N SER A 20 7.48 -5.41 -16.65
CA SER A 20 6.89 -4.17 -17.18
C SER A 20 7.92 -3.04 -17.24
N GLY A 21 7.59 -1.95 -17.92
CA GLY A 21 8.38 -0.70 -17.90
C GLY A 21 8.22 0.11 -16.61
N LEU A 22 7.19 -0.20 -15.80
CA LEU A 22 6.84 0.57 -14.61
C LEU A 22 7.81 0.28 -13.46
N LYS A 23 8.20 1.35 -12.74
CA LYS A 23 9.01 1.26 -11.51
C LYS A 23 8.26 1.94 -10.37
N LEU A 24 8.20 1.29 -9.21
CA LEU A 24 7.74 1.91 -7.97
C LEU A 24 8.92 2.34 -7.09
N PRO A 25 8.77 3.43 -6.31
CA PRO A 25 9.69 3.72 -5.23
C PRO A 25 9.64 2.60 -4.19
N ALA A 26 10.74 2.31 -3.54
CA ALA A 26 10.80 1.29 -2.49
C ALA A 26 9.86 1.60 -1.31
N VAL A 27 9.52 2.88 -1.13
CA VAL A 27 8.52 3.37 -0.16
C VAL A 27 7.44 4.13 -0.93
N SER A 28 6.16 3.77 -0.71
CA SER A 28 4.98 4.40 -1.30
C SER A 28 4.08 5.01 -0.23
N LEU A 29 3.33 6.07 -0.55
CA LEU A 29 2.40 6.71 0.39
C LEU A 29 0.98 6.19 0.22
N GLY A 30 0.39 5.66 1.31
CA GLY A 30 -0.98 5.18 1.37
C GLY A 30 -1.96 6.19 1.95
N PHE A 31 -3.14 6.28 1.36
CA PHE A 31 -4.19 7.25 1.69
C PHE A 31 -5.35 6.67 2.52
N TRP A 32 -5.17 5.49 3.09
CA TRP A 32 -6.24 4.82 3.83
C TRP A 32 -6.70 5.59 5.08
N HIS A 33 -5.77 6.23 5.79
CA HIS A 33 -6.03 7.10 6.95
C HIS A 33 -5.33 8.45 6.77
N ASN A 34 -5.75 9.44 7.55
CA ASN A 34 -5.18 10.79 7.58
C ASN A 34 -5.45 11.64 6.32
N PHE A 35 -6.27 11.16 5.40
CA PHE A 35 -6.66 11.89 4.18
C PHE A 35 -8.18 12.02 4.02
N GLY A 36 -8.98 11.55 4.99
CA GLY A 36 -10.44 11.71 5.03
C GLY A 36 -10.86 13.08 5.58
N ASP A 37 -12.18 13.28 5.69
CA ASP A 37 -12.77 14.54 6.13
C ASP A 37 -12.40 14.94 7.58
N ASN A 38 -11.97 13.98 8.39
CA ASN A 38 -11.55 14.22 9.78
C ASN A 38 -10.12 14.77 9.89
N ALA A 39 -9.34 14.79 8.81
CA ALA A 39 -7.96 15.22 8.83
C ALA A 39 -7.82 16.69 8.41
N GLN A 40 -6.81 17.37 8.92
CA GLN A 40 -6.53 18.76 8.56
C GLN A 40 -5.95 18.83 7.15
N TYR A 41 -6.57 19.62 6.28
CA TYR A 41 -6.16 19.76 4.87
C TYR A 41 -4.70 20.23 4.72
N SER A 42 -4.23 21.15 5.58
CA SER A 42 -2.84 21.61 5.58
C SER A 42 -1.85 20.46 5.83
N ASN A 43 -2.16 19.57 6.78
CA ASN A 43 -1.34 18.40 7.07
C ASN A 43 -1.34 17.39 5.91
N MET A 44 -2.49 17.19 5.25
CA MET A 44 -2.56 16.33 4.06
C MET A 44 -1.63 16.85 2.95
N LYS A 45 -1.61 18.16 2.72
CA LYS A 45 -0.70 18.81 1.75
C LYS A 45 0.76 18.57 2.13
N GLU A 46 1.12 18.81 3.39
CA GLU A 46 2.48 18.62 3.88
C GLU A 46 2.95 17.17 3.74
N LEU A 47 2.07 16.19 4.00
CA LEU A 47 2.36 14.77 3.79
C LEU A 47 2.65 14.47 2.31
N CYS A 48 1.82 14.98 1.39
CA CYS A 48 2.02 14.80 -0.05
C CYS A 48 3.34 15.45 -0.52
N PHE A 49 3.60 16.68 -0.08
CA PHE A 49 4.80 17.42 -0.47
C PHE A 49 6.07 16.76 0.08
N THR A 50 6.06 16.41 1.37
CA THR A 50 7.19 15.72 2.01
C THR A 50 7.47 14.38 1.32
N ALA A 51 6.44 13.61 0.97
CA ALA A 51 6.59 12.36 0.26
C ALA A 51 7.24 12.59 -1.12
N PHE A 52 6.69 13.49 -1.92
CA PHE A 52 7.18 13.75 -3.28
C PHE A 52 8.59 14.36 -3.28
N ASP A 53 8.89 15.31 -2.37
CA ASP A 53 10.21 15.94 -2.21
C ASP A 53 11.32 14.96 -1.80
N ASN A 54 10.94 13.77 -1.34
CA ASN A 54 11.86 12.69 -0.97
C ASN A 54 11.76 11.46 -1.88
N GLY A 55 11.22 11.61 -3.09
CA GLY A 55 11.22 10.59 -4.13
C GLY A 55 10.10 9.56 -4.02
N ILE A 56 9.13 9.72 -3.13
CA ILE A 56 7.92 8.90 -3.14
C ILE A 56 7.03 9.39 -4.29
N THR A 57 7.09 8.70 -5.41
CA THR A 57 6.30 9.01 -6.61
C THR A 57 4.97 8.27 -6.65
N HIS A 58 4.77 7.24 -5.82
CA HIS A 58 3.56 6.43 -5.81
C HIS A 58 2.61 6.84 -4.67
N PHE A 59 1.39 7.22 -5.05
CA PHE A 59 0.28 7.62 -4.20
C PHE A 59 -0.86 6.61 -4.36
N ASP A 60 -1.16 5.87 -3.29
CA ASP A 60 -2.05 4.71 -3.33
C ASP A 60 -3.37 4.99 -2.62
N LEU A 61 -4.43 5.08 -3.40
CA LEU A 61 -5.79 5.37 -2.96
C LEU A 61 -6.72 4.13 -3.10
N ALA A 62 -7.98 4.29 -2.74
CA ALA A 62 -9.10 3.41 -3.07
C ALA A 62 -10.42 4.19 -2.98
N ASN A 63 -11.43 3.72 -3.72
CA ASN A 63 -12.74 4.37 -3.78
C ASN A 63 -13.40 4.55 -2.40
N ASN A 64 -13.15 3.63 -1.46
CA ASN A 64 -13.76 3.61 -0.13
C ASN A 64 -12.88 4.21 0.98
N TYR A 65 -11.72 4.79 0.65
CA TYR A 65 -10.86 5.41 1.66
C TYR A 65 -11.42 6.73 2.16
N GLY A 66 -11.20 6.96 3.45
CA GLY A 66 -11.70 8.13 4.19
C GLY A 66 -11.44 8.01 5.69
N PRO A 67 -12.40 8.35 6.59
CA PRO A 67 -13.83 8.62 6.40
C PRO A 67 -14.10 10.03 5.82
N ALA A 68 -15.26 10.29 5.17
CA ALA A 68 -16.21 9.28 4.70
C ALA A 68 -15.67 8.55 3.45
N PRO A 69 -16.27 7.39 3.00
CA PRO A 69 -15.82 6.73 1.79
C PRO A 69 -15.77 7.68 0.59
N GLY A 70 -14.62 7.69 -0.12
CA GLY A 70 -14.36 8.60 -1.24
C GLY A 70 -13.66 9.90 -0.88
N SER A 71 -13.71 10.33 0.38
CA SER A 71 -13.14 11.63 0.80
C SER A 71 -11.61 11.69 0.63
N ALA A 72 -10.91 10.58 0.76
CA ALA A 72 -9.47 10.55 0.51
C ALA A 72 -9.13 10.89 -0.96
N GLU A 73 -9.90 10.37 -1.91
CA GLU A 73 -9.76 10.70 -3.34
C GLU A 73 -10.13 12.16 -3.63
N GLU A 74 -11.20 12.69 -3.00
CA GLU A 74 -11.60 14.09 -3.15
C GLU A 74 -10.53 15.05 -2.60
N ASN A 75 -9.99 14.76 -1.43
CA ASN A 75 -8.95 15.60 -0.83
C ASN A 75 -7.64 15.53 -1.61
N PHE A 76 -7.25 14.33 -2.07
CA PHE A 76 -6.13 14.20 -2.98
C PHE A 76 -6.36 15.00 -4.27
N GLY A 77 -7.54 14.90 -4.89
CA GLY A 77 -7.90 15.63 -6.10
C GLY A 77 -7.77 17.15 -5.93
N LYS A 78 -8.19 17.71 -4.78
CA LYS A 78 -8.00 19.13 -4.46
C LYS A 78 -6.52 19.50 -4.35
N ILE A 79 -5.70 18.67 -3.67
CA ILE A 79 -4.27 18.92 -3.53
C ILE A 79 -3.58 18.84 -4.90
N PHE A 80 -3.89 17.79 -5.66
CA PHE A 80 -3.35 17.58 -7.00
C PHE A 80 -3.67 18.75 -7.94
N ALA A 81 -4.94 19.13 -8.05
CA ALA A 81 -5.37 20.19 -8.96
C ALA A 81 -4.73 21.55 -8.66
N ASN A 82 -4.58 21.87 -7.37
CA ASN A 82 -4.11 23.18 -6.95
C ASN A 82 -2.58 23.30 -6.89
N GLU A 83 -1.88 22.19 -6.58
CA GLU A 83 -0.48 22.26 -6.20
C GLU A 83 0.43 21.32 -7.03
N MET A 84 -0.03 20.12 -7.41
CA MET A 84 0.85 19.06 -7.93
C MET A 84 0.58 18.66 -9.38
N ARG A 85 -0.38 19.30 -10.07
CA ARG A 85 -0.76 18.95 -11.44
C ARG A 85 0.42 18.98 -12.43
N ALA A 86 1.37 19.92 -12.25
CA ALA A 86 2.55 20.05 -13.10
C ALA A 86 3.46 18.80 -13.07
N TYR A 87 3.31 17.95 -12.04
CA TYR A 87 4.13 16.76 -11.83
C TYR A 87 3.39 15.45 -12.16
N ARG A 88 2.21 15.52 -12.84
CA ARG A 88 1.38 14.33 -13.13
C ARG A 88 2.19 13.20 -13.78
N ASP A 89 3.03 13.51 -14.72
CA ASP A 89 3.79 12.50 -15.49
C ASP A 89 4.96 11.89 -14.70
N GLU A 90 5.34 12.51 -13.59
CA GLU A 90 6.32 11.98 -12.65
C GLU A 90 5.69 11.09 -11.55
N MET A 91 4.37 11.16 -11.39
CA MET A 91 3.61 10.48 -10.34
C MET A 91 3.01 9.18 -10.86
N ILE A 92 2.95 8.20 -9.98
CA ILE A 92 2.16 6.99 -10.15
C ILE A 92 0.97 7.11 -9.19
N ILE A 93 -0.23 7.22 -9.75
CA ILE A 93 -1.45 7.33 -8.98
C ILE A 93 -2.23 6.04 -9.15
N SER A 94 -2.50 5.34 -8.05
CA SER A 94 -3.30 4.13 -8.06
C SER A 94 -4.60 4.29 -7.28
N THR A 95 -5.66 3.62 -7.75
CA THR A 95 -6.89 3.45 -6.98
C THR A 95 -7.45 2.05 -7.12
N LYS A 96 -8.41 1.71 -6.27
CA LYS A 96 -8.95 0.36 -6.13
C LYS A 96 -10.46 0.40 -5.96
N ALA A 97 -11.12 -0.66 -6.39
CA ALA A 97 -12.52 -0.93 -6.10
C ALA A 97 -12.74 -2.43 -5.83
N GLY A 98 -13.67 -2.75 -4.94
CA GLY A 98 -13.97 -4.14 -4.56
C GLY A 98 -14.70 -4.26 -3.22
N TYR A 99 -14.40 -3.40 -2.26
CA TYR A 99 -15.17 -3.30 -1.02
C TYR A 99 -16.39 -2.39 -1.20
N GLU A 100 -17.40 -2.58 -0.34
CA GLU A 100 -18.62 -1.79 -0.37
C GLU A 100 -18.33 -0.29 -0.34
N MET A 101 -18.94 0.44 -1.25
CA MET A 101 -18.84 1.89 -1.40
C MET A 101 -20.20 2.59 -1.22
N TRP A 102 -21.27 1.90 -1.60
CA TRP A 102 -22.67 2.33 -1.46
C TRP A 102 -23.57 1.14 -1.17
N PRO A 103 -24.72 1.34 -0.50
CA PRO A 103 -25.68 0.29 -0.22
C PRO A 103 -26.19 -0.37 -1.50
N GLY A 104 -26.33 -1.70 -1.47
CA GLY A 104 -26.87 -2.45 -2.59
C GLY A 104 -26.95 -3.96 -2.31
N PRO A 105 -27.47 -4.73 -3.27
CA PRO A 105 -27.67 -6.17 -3.08
C PRO A 105 -26.40 -7.01 -3.27
N TYR A 106 -25.23 -6.39 -3.47
CA TYR A 106 -24.00 -7.07 -3.89
C TYR A 106 -23.08 -7.48 -2.73
N GLY A 107 -23.46 -7.19 -1.47
CA GLY A 107 -22.65 -7.51 -0.30
C GLY A 107 -21.42 -6.60 -0.12
N CYS A 108 -20.53 -7.01 0.79
CA CYS A 108 -19.36 -6.22 1.17
C CYS A 108 -18.15 -6.42 0.25
N ARG A 109 -18.20 -7.38 -0.68
CA ARG A 109 -17.17 -7.63 -1.69
C ARG A 109 -17.83 -7.67 -3.05
N ASN A 110 -17.25 -7.00 -4.04
CA ASN A 110 -17.87 -6.87 -5.34
C ASN A 110 -16.84 -6.81 -6.47
N GLY A 111 -16.77 -7.90 -7.23
CA GLY A 111 -15.93 -8.05 -8.41
C GLY A 111 -16.67 -7.81 -9.73
N SER A 112 -17.97 -7.48 -9.69
CA SER A 112 -18.77 -7.36 -10.91
C SER A 112 -18.26 -6.26 -11.83
N ARG A 113 -18.38 -6.51 -13.14
CA ARG A 113 -18.04 -5.54 -14.18
C ARG A 113 -18.74 -4.19 -13.97
N LYS A 114 -20.03 -4.24 -13.61
CA LYS A 114 -20.82 -3.03 -13.33
C LYS A 114 -20.18 -2.20 -12.21
N TYR A 115 -19.84 -2.86 -11.10
CA TYR A 115 -19.30 -2.19 -9.92
C TYR A 115 -17.92 -1.59 -10.18
N LEU A 116 -17.02 -2.37 -10.79
CA LEU A 116 -15.65 -1.95 -11.00
C LEU A 116 -15.55 -0.75 -11.95
N LEU A 117 -16.27 -0.79 -13.07
CA LEU A 117 -16.22 0.30 -14.04
C LEU A 117 -16.90 1.58 -13.51
N ALA A 118 -18.05 1.45 -12.84
CA ALA A 118 -18.70 2.60 -12.21
C ALA A 118 -17.84 3.22 -11.10
N SER A 119 -17.17 2.37 -10.30
CA SER A 119 -16.24 2.82 -9.25
C SER A 119 -15.06 3.59 -9.82
N LEU A 120 -14.44 3.09 -10.89
CA LEU A 120 -13.32 3.79 -11.54
C LEU A 120 -13.75 5.15 -12.07
N ASP A 121 -14.92 5.26 -12.72
CA ASP A 121 -15.44 6.53 -13.23
C ASP A 121 -15.67 7.54 -12.11
N GLN A 122 -16.21 7.10 -10.99
CA GLN A 122 -16.39 7.94 -9.81
C GLN A 122 -15.06 8.35 -9.18
N SER A 123 -14.09 7.44 -9.10
CA SER A 123 -12.74 7.73 -8.58
C SER A 123 -12.02 8.77 -9.41
N LEU A 124 -12.03 8.62 -10.74
CA LEU A 124 -11.46 9.61 -11.67
C LEU A 124 -12.10 10.99 -11.49
N LYS A 125 -13.45 11.03 -11.34
CA LYS A 125 -14.17 12.28 -11.11
C LYS A 125 -13.79 12.93 -9.77
N ARG A 126 -13.69 12.16 -8.66
CA ARG A 126 -13.28 12.68 -7.35
C ARG A 126 -11.85 13.25 -7.39
N MET A 127 -10.94 12.55 -8.04
CA MET A 127 -9.53 12.97 -8.15
C MET A 127 -9.29 14.06 -9.21
N GLY A 128 -10.25 14.30 -10.10
CA GLY A 128 -10.06 15.21 -11.23
C GLY A 128 -9.01 14.74 -12.23
N LEU A 129 -8.94 13.42 -12.46
CA LEU A 129 -7.98 12.74 -13.34
C LEU A 129 -8.69 12.16 -14.57
N GLU A 130 -7.98 12.12 -15.69
CA GLU A 130 -8.42 11.43 -16.90
C GLU A 130 -8.15 9.91 -16.82
N TYR A 131 -7.06 9.53 -16.15
CA TYR A 131 -6.65 8.14 -15.92
C TYR A 131 -5.88 7.97 -14.62
N VAL A 132 -5.85 6.73 -14.12
CA VAL A 132 -4.91 6.30 -13.09
C VAL A 132 -3.81 5.43 -13.69
N ASP A 133 -2.64 5.39 -13.06
CA ASP A 133 -1.55 4.54 -13.53
C ASP A 133 -1.85 3.06 -13.26
N ILE A 134 -2.37 2.74 -12.08
CA ILE A 134 -2.75 1.36 -11.74
C ILE A 134 -4.18 1.34 -11.18
N PHE A 135 -5.03 0.50 -11.75
CA PHE A 135 -6.36 0.21 -11.21
C PHE A 135 -6.40 -1.21 -10.64
N TYR A 136 -6.75 -1.33 -9.35
CA TYR A 136 -6.79 -2.60 -8.65
C TYR A 136 -8.20 -3.12 -8.45
N HIS A 137 -8.39 -4.45 -8.60
CA HIS A 137 -9.46 -5.14 -7.88
C HIS A 137 -9.01 -5.33 -6.43
N HIS A 138 -9.76 -4.74 -5.49
CA HIS A 138 -9.32 -4.52 -4.11
C HIS A 138 -9.34 -5.78 -3.23
N CYS A 139 -10.27 -6.70 -3.49
CA CYS A 139 -10.39 -7.95 -2.77
C CYS A 139 -11.11 -9.00 -3.62
N LEU A 140 -10.71 -10.26 -3.49
CA LEU A 140 -11.37 -11.36 -4.18
C LEU A 140 -12.85 -11.42 -3.80
N ASP A 141 -13.72 -11.50 -4.82
CA ASP A 141 -15.14 -11.75 -4.69
C ASP A 141 -15.43 -13.21 -5.09
N PRO A 142 -15.80 -14.07 -4.13
CA PRO A 142 -16.00 -15.48 -4.41
C PRO A 142 -17.31 -15.78 -5.20
N GLU A 143 -18.22 -14.81 -5.29
CA GLU A 143 -19.52 -14.98 -5.95
C GLU A 143 -19.50 -14.50 -7.40
N THR A 144 -18.52 -13.68 -7.80
CA THR A 144 -18.36 -13.21 -9.18
C THR A 144 -17.33 -14.06 -9.92
N PRO A 145 -17.63 -14.59 -11.12
CA PRO A 145 -16.65 -15.29 -11.94
C PRO A 145 -15.40 -14.43 -12.16
N LEU A 146 -14.22 -15.02 -11.97
CA LEU A 146 -12.95 -14.29 -12.06
C LEU A 146 -12.75 -13.68 -13.45
N GLU A 147 -13.26 -14.33 -14.49
CA GLU A 147 -13.23 -13.84 -15.88
C GLU A 147 -13.99 -12.53 -16.05
N GLU A 148 -15.13 -12.34 -15.35
CA GLU A 148 -15.87 -11.08 -15.37
C GLU A 148 -15.06 -9.96 -14.71
N THR A 149 -14.49 -10.24 -13.54
CA THR A 149 -13.66 -9.29 -12.79
C THR A 149 -12.41 -8.87 -13.60
N MET A 150 -11.67 -9.84 -14.13
CA MET A 150 -10.48 -9.57 -14.94
C MET A 150 -10.85 -8.90 -16.27
N GLY A 151 -11.99 -9.27 -16.87
CA GLY A 151 -12.54 -8.60 -18.04
C GLY A 151 -12.88 -7.13 -17.79
N ALA A 152 -13.33 -6.78 -16.59
CA ALA A 152 -13.55 -5.38 -16.19
C ALA A 152 -12.24 -4.60 -16.07
N LEU A 153 -11.21 -5.18 -15.46
CA LEU A 153 -9.86 -4.55 -15.39
C LEU A 153 -9.28 -4.35 -16.79
N ALA A 154 -9.37 -5.37 -17.65
CA ALA A 154 -8.91 -5.26 -19.04
C ALA A 154 -9.67 -4.17 -19.81
N GLN A 155 -10.96 -3.99 -19.56
CA GLN A 155 -11.75 -2.92 -20.17
C GLN A 155 -11.31 -1.53 -19.65
N ALA A 156 -11.03 -1.39 -18.36
CA ALA A 156 -10.51 -0.15 -17.80
C ALA A 156 -9.21 0.29 -18.49
N VAL A 157 -8.31 -0.67 -18.74
CA VAL A 157 -7.05 -0.41 -19.45
C VAL A 157 -7.32 -0.09 -20.94
N ARG A 158 -8.12 -0.87 -21.64
CA ARG A 158 -8.42 -0.62 -23.07
C ARG A 158 -9.09 0.72 -23.32
N SER A 159 -9.90 1.20 -22.36
CA SER A 159 -10.55 2.51 -22.48
C SER A 159 -9.64 3.68 -22.15
N GLY A 160 -8.37 3.42 -21.76
CA GLY A 160 -7.41 4.46 -21.38
C GLY A 160 -7.65 5.08 -19.99
N LYS A 161 -8.59 4.52 -19.20
CA LYS A 161 -8.88 5.00 -17.84
C LYS A 161 -7.91 4.47 -16.78
N ALA A 162 -7.14 3.43 -17.13
CA ALA A 162 -6.01 2.93 -16.38
C ALA A 162 -4.89 2.53 -17.33
N LEU A 163 -3.62 2.68 -16.92
CA LEU A 163 -2.49 2.23 -17.74
C LEU A 163 -2.15 0.76 -17.47
N TYR A 164 -2.29 0.33 -16.23
CA TYR A 164 -1.99 -1.03 -15.78
C TYR A 164 -3.10 -1.57 -14.88
N ALA A 165 -3.28 -2.89 -14.92
CA ALA A 165 -4.13 -3.61 -13.97
C ALA A 165 -3.32 -4.12 -12.77
N GLY A 166 -3.96 -4.17 -11.62
CA GLY A 166 -3.47 -4.79 -10.40
C GLY A 166 -4.57 -5.55 -9.67
N VAL A 167 -4.19 -6.41 -8.72
CA VAL A 167 -5.11 -7.04 -7.79
C VAL A 167 -4.61 -6.86 -6.35
N SER A 168 -5.49 -7.05 -5.38
CA SER A 168 -5.16 -6.94 -3.96
C SER A 168 -5.82 -8.05 -3.16
N ASN A 169 -5.12 -8.56 -2.15
CA ASN A 169 -5.60 -9.63 -1.28
C ASN A 169 -5.89 -10.97 -2.02
N TYR A 170 -5.19 -11.23 -3.12
CA TYR A 170 -5.20 -12.51 -3.80
C TYR A 170 -4.12 -13.42 -3.21
N ASP A 171 -4.44 -14.71 -3.04
CA ASP A 171 -3.46 -15.75 -2.74
C ASP A 171 -2.74 -16.23 -4.00
N GLY A 172 -1.86 -17.24 -3.87
CA GLY A 172 -1.05 -17.72 -4.99
C GLY A 172 -1.87 -18.37 -6.10
N GLU A 173 -2.90 -19.14 -5.78
CA GLU A 173 -3.77 -19.81 -6.75
C GLU A 173 -4.61 -18.82 -7.54
N ASN A 174 -5.27 -17.89 -6.85
CA ASN A 174 -6.10 -16.88 -7.49
C ASN A 174 -5.28 -15.86 -8.27
N LEU A 175 -4.06 -15.55 -7.82
CA LEU A 175 -3.12 -14.72 -8.57
C LEU A 175 -2.72 -15.39 -9.90
N GLU A 176 -2.45 -16.69 -9.90
CA GLU A 176 -2.10 -17.44 -11.12
C GLU A 176 -3.26 -17.47 -12.12
N LYS A 177 -4.48 -17.75 -11.64
CA LYS A 177 -5.69 -17.72 -12.48
C LYS A 177 -5.92 -16.33 -13.08
N ALA A 178 -5.85 -15.28 -12.27
CA ALA A 178 -6.00 -13.89 -12.71
C ALA A 178 -4.94 -13.52 -13.77
N CYS A 179 -3.70 -13.97 -13.56
CA CYS A 179 -2.60 -13.73 -14.49
C CYS A 179 -2.89 -14.37 -15.86
N SER A 180 -3.30 -15.65 -15.89
CA SER A 180 -3.65 -16.36 -17.12
C SER A 180 -4.77 -15.65 -17.89
N ILE A 181 -5.85 -15.28 -17.21
CA ILE A 181 -6.99 -14.58 -17.85
C ILE A 181 -6.54 -13.23 -18.42
N LEU A 182 -5.76 -12.44 -17.66
CA LEU A 182 -5.31 -11.12 -18.11
C LEU A 182 -4.27 -11.21 -19.25
N GLU A 183 -3.47 -12.26 -19.30
CA GLU A 183 -2.55 -12.56 -20.43
C GLU A 183 -3.34 -12.89 -21.71
N ASP A 184 -4.37 -13.73 -21.62
CA ASP A 184 -5.26 -14.04 -22.74
C ASP A 184 -5.98 -12.78 -23.25
N LEU A 185 -6.37 -11.90 -22.35
CA LEU A 185 -6.97 -10.60 -22.66
C LEU A 185 -5.96 -9.55 -23.14
N LYS A 186 -4.65 -9.87 -23.20
CA LYS A 186 -3.54 -8.94 -23.52
C LYS A 186 -3.56 -7.67 -22.66
N CYS A 187 -3.95 -7.81 -21.40
CA CYS A 187 -4.00 -6.72 -20.45
C CYS A 187 -2.67 -6.61 -19.66
N PRO A 188 -2.04 -5.44 -19.56
CA PRO A 188 -0.82 -5.24 -18.80
C PRO A 188 -1.10 -5.33 -17.29
N PHE A 189 -1.02 -6.54 -16.74
CA PHE A 189 -1.15 -6.85 -15.33
C PHE A 189 0.22 -6.89 -14.65
N VAL A 190 0.43 -6.06 -13.63
CA VAL A 190 1.79 -5.80 -13.13
C VAL A 190 2.01 -6.10 -11.65
N ILE A 191 0.97 -6.12 -10.80
CA ILE A 191 1.19 -6.08 -9.35
C ILE A 191 0.05 -6.72 -8.53
N ASN A 192 0.41 -7.33 -7.39
CA ASN A 192 -0.51 -7.72 -6.34
C ASN A 192 -0.18 -6.97 -5.05
N GLN A 193 -1.19 -6.34 -4.42
CA GLN A 193 -1.04 -5.62 -3.15
C GLN A 193 -1.58 -6.47 -2.01
N ASN A 194 -0.72 -6.82 -1.04
CA ASN A 194 -1.09 -7.69 0.08
C ASN A 194 -0.56 -7.17 1.42
N ARG A 195 -1.20 -7.59 2.51
CA ARG A 195 -0.67 -7.38 3.85
C ARG A 195 0.60 -8.21 4.03
N TYR A 196 1.65 -7.55 4.50
CA TYR A 196 2.90 -8.23 4.83
C TYR A 196 3.71 -7.44 5.84
N SER A 197 4.15 -8.10 6.90
CA SER A 197 4.99 -7.55 7.96
C SER A 197 5.69 -8.68 8.72
N ILE A 198 6.59 -8.35 9.64
CA ILE A 198 7.19 -9.33 10.56
C ILE A 198 6.11 -10.14 11.33
N PHE A 199 4.96 -9.51 11.65
CA PHE A 199 3.85 -10.16 12.39
C PHE A 199 2.75 -10.76 11.51
N ASP A 200 2.77 -10.53 10.22
CA ASP A 200 1.81 -11.13 9.28
C ASP A 200 2.56 -11.67 8.06
N ARG A 201 2.74 -12.96 8.04
CA ARG A 201 3.50 -13.69 7.02
C ARG A 201 2.62 -14.56 6.11
N THR A 202 1.33 -14.22 6.04
CA THR A 202 0.32 -14.98 5.28
C THR A 202 0.75 -15.19 3.83
N ILE A 203 1.35 -14.18 3.18
CA ILE A 203 1.77 -14.28 1.78
C ILE A 203 2.92 -15.26 1.53
N GLU A 204 3.69 -15.61 2.56
CA GLU A 204 4.72 -16.65 2.47
C GLU A 204 4.09 -18.05 2.47
N ASN A 205 2.99 -18.22 3.23
CA ASN A 205 2.35 -19.52 3.48
C ASN A 205 1.24 -19.87 2.48
N ASN A 206 0.57 -18.86 1.88
CA ASN A 206 -0.53 -19.07 0.93
C ASN A 206 -0.08 -19.09 -0.54
N GLY A 207 1.23 -19.19 -0.79
CA GLY A 207 1.81 -19.27 -2.12
C GLY A 207 1.88 -17.94 -2.89
N MET A 208 1.31 -16.83 -2.39
CA MET A 208 1.24 -15.58 -3.14
C MET A 208 2.64 -15.04 -3.50
N LYS A 209 3.55 -14.99 -2.53
CA LYS A 209 4.89 -14.44 -2.73
C LYS A 209 5.70 -15.24 -3.76
N SER A 210 5.67 -16.58 -3.67
CA SER A 210 6.36 -17.46 -4.61
C SER A 210 5.73 -17.43 -6.02
N THR A 211 4.40 -17.39 -6.11
CA THR A 211 3.68 -17.27 -7.39
C THR A 211 3.98 -15.93 -8.06
N ALA A 212 3.93 -14.81 -7.34
CA ALA A 212 4.27 -13.50 -7.90
C ALA A 212 5.71 -13.45 -8.43
N ALA A 213 6.67 -13.98 -7.68
CA ALA A 213 8.07 -14.07 -8.12
C ALA A 213 8.20 -14.92 -9.40
N ARG A 214 7.59 -16.11 -9.43
CA ARG A 214 7.61 -17.01 -10.60
C ARG A 214 6.97 -16.39 -11.85
N LEU A 215 5.84 -15.68 -11.66
CA LEU A 215 5.11 -15.02 -12.75
C LEU A 215 5.66 -13.63 -13.10
N ASN A 216 6.73 -13.19 -12.44
CA ASN A 216 7.31 -11.86 -12.61
C ASN A 216 6.27 -10.74 -12.42
N LYS A 217 5.46 -10.81 -11.37
CA LYS A 217 4.54 -9.76 -10.96
C LYS A 217 5.10 -9.03 -9.74
N GLY A 218 4.89 -7.73 -9.68
CA GLY A 218 5.30 -6.93 -8.53
C GLY A 218 4.47 -7.24 -7.28
N ILE A 219 5.07 -6.98 -6.13
CA ILE A 219 4.37 -7.00 -4.83
C ILE A 219 4.54 -5.66 -4.17
N ILE A 220 3.43 -5.10 -3.69
CA ILE A 220 3.45 -3.97 -2.75
C ILE A 220 2.82 -4.41 -1.44
N ALA A 221 3.52 -4.15 -0.32
CA ALA A 221 3.12 -4.59 1.01
C ALA A 221 2.42 -3.47 1.77
N PHE A 222 1.14 -3.65 2.10
CA PHE A 222 0.44 -2.74 3.00
C PHE A 222 0.53 -3.20 4.47
N SER A 223 0.32 -2.27 5.41
CA SER A 223 0.50 -2.48 6.86
C SER A 223 1.87 -3.07 7.26
N PRO A 224 2.99 -2.64 6.66
CA PRO A 224 4.30 -3.22 6.94
C PRO A 224 4.76 -2.98 8.38
N LEU A 225 4.22 -1.98 9.06
CA LEU A 225 4.44 -1.70 10.49
C LEU A 225 3.37 -2.32 11.41
N ALA A 226 2.58 -3.29 10.92
CA ALA A 226 1.51 -3.94 11.70
C ALA A 226 0.62 -2.90 12.42
N GLN A 227 0.20 -1.85 11.70
CA GLN A 227 -0.62 -0.74 12.20
C GLN A 227 0.04 0.08 13.34
N GLY A 228 1.36 0.13 13.37
CA GLY A 228 2.15 0.85 14.35
C GLY A 228 2.65 -0.01 15.52
N LEU A 229 2.33 -1.30 15.58
CA LEU A 229 2.87 -2.22 16.57
C LEU A 229 4.39 -2.44 16.41
N LEU A 230 4.90 -2.38 15.19
CA LEU A 230 6.34 -2.48 14.89
C LEU A 230 7.02 -1.10 14.96
N THR A 231 6.70 -0.36 16.02
CA THR A 231 7.32 0.93 16.40
C THR A 231 7.43 0.99 17.92
N ASP A 232 8.17 1.95 18.44
CA ASP A 232 8.29 2.17 19.90
C ASP A 232 7.03 2.81 20.52
N ARG A 233 6.02 3.13 19.72
CA ARG A 233 4.84 3.93 20.11
C ARG A 233 4.06 3.36 21.30
N TYR A 234 4.00 2.03 21.41
CA TYR A 234 3.20 1.35 22.43
C TYR A 234 4.02 0.79 23.61
N LEU A 235 5.33 0.91 23.61
CA LEU A 235 6.21 0.34 24.62
C LEU A 235 6.02 0.95 26.02
N ASN A 236 5.62 2.21 26.08
CA ASN A 236 5.41 2.97 27.33
C ASN A 236 3.94 3.28 27.60
N GLY A 237 3.03 2.45 27.10
CA GLY A 237 1.59 2.63 27.21
C GLY A 237 0.93 3.01 25.86
N ILE A 238 -0.40 3.14 25.87
CA ILE A 238 -1.17 3.47 24.66
C ILE A 238 -1.37 4.99 24.60
N PRO A 239 -0.76 5.72 23.65
CA PRO A 239 -0.97 7.15 23.52
C PRO A 239 -2.41 7.49 23.18
N SER A 240 -2.96 8.57 23.75
CA SER A 240 -4.35 9.01 23.50
C SER A 240 -4.62 9.39 22.04
N ASP A 241 -3.60 9.83 21.30
CA ASP A 241 -3.64 10.16 19.88
C ASP A 241 -3.36 8.94 18.97
N SER A 242 -3.23 7.73 19.55
CA SER A 242 -2.98 6.52 18.78
C SER A 242 -4.24 6.06 18.05
N ARG A 243 -4.02 5.34 16.92
CA ARG A 243 -5.11 4.74 16.14
C ARG A 243 -6.00 3.83 16.98
N VAL A 244 -5.44 3.11 17.93
CA VAL A 244 -6.16 2.24 18.86
C VAL A 244 -7.23 3.00 19.65
N MET A 245 -6.94 4.27 19.99
CA MET A 245 -7.85 5.14 20.75
C MET A 245 -8.79 5.93 19.86
N THR A 246 -8.39 6.25 18.63
CA THR A 246 -9.15 7.11 17.71
C THR A 246 -9.95 6.32 16.67
N ASP A 247 -9.50 5.12 16.29
CA ASP A 247 -10.16 4.23 15.33
C ASP A 247 -9.82 2.76 15.65
N GLY A 248 -10.50 2.20 16.62
CA GLY A 248 -10.29 0.82 17.09
C GLY A 248 -10.76 -0.31 16.14
N ARG A 249 -11.29 0.03 14.96
CA ARG A 249 -11.85 -0.97 14.02
C ARG A 249 -10.83 -2.00 13.52
N PHE A 250 -9.58 -1.60 13.36
CA PHE A 250 -8.54 -2.42 12.74
C PHE A 250 -7.42 -2.82 13.70
N LEU A 251 -7.21 -2.07 14.76
CA LEU A 251 -6.32 -2.39 15.87
C LEU A 251 -7.01 -2.01 17.17
N SER A 252 -7.50 -2.98 17.90
CA SER A 252 -8.17 -2.76 19.19
C SER A 252 -7.15 -2.73 20.35
N VAL A 253 -7.55 -2.14 21.49
CA VAL A 253 -6.75 -2.16 22.73
C VAL A 253 -6.38 -3.60 23.11
N ASN A 254 -7.32 -4.55 22.96
CA ASN A 254 -7.11 -5.96 23.28
C ASN A 254 -6.07 -6.66 22.39
N ALA A 255 -5.73 -6.08 21.24
CA ALA A 255 -4.70 -6.61 20.36
C ALA A 255 -3.29 -6.24 20.81
N ILE A 256 -3.13 -5.29 21.76
CA ILE A 256 -1.85 -4.90 22.35
C ILE A 256 -1.66 -5.70 23.65
N THR A 257 -1.27 -6.95 23.51
CA THR A 257 -1.02 -7.84 24.65
C THR A 257 0.42 -7.68 25.17
N GLU A 258 0.65 -8.02 26.44
CA GLU A 258 2.02 -8.03 26.99
C GLU A 258 2.94 -9.01 26.24
N GLU A 259 2.39 -10.11 25.74
CA GLU A 259 3.13 -11.05 24.89
C GLU A 259 3.64 -10.36 23.61
N LYS A 260 2.77 -9.60 22.90
CA LYS A 260 3.18 -8.82 21.72
C LYS A 260 4.19 -7.74 22.07
N LEU A 261 4.01 -7.06 23.22
CA LEU A 261 4.97 -6.04 23.66
C LEU A 261 6.34 -6.66 23.99
N LYS A 262 6.41 -7.89 24.54
CA LYS A 262 7.67 -8.62 24.69
C LYS A 262 8.35 -8.87 23.35
N LYS A 263 7.60 -9.32 22.33
CA LYS A 263 8.12 -9.50 20.97
C LYS A 263 8.63 -8.17 20.39
N VAL A 264 7.89 -7.09 20.55
CA VAL A 264 8.29 -5.75 20.09
C VAL A 264 9.59 -5.30 20.76
N ARG A 265 9.73 -5.47 22.10
CA ARG A 265 10.99 -5.16 22.81
C ARG A 265 12.16 -5.98 22.30
N ALA A 266 11.97 -7.29 22.10
CA ALA A 266 13.03 -8.15 21.56
C ALA A 266 13.45 -7.78 20.13
N LEU A 267 12.50 -7.41 19.27
CA LEU A 267 12.79 -6.91 17.92
C LEU A 267 13.49 -5.55 17.97
N SER A 268 13.15 -4.68 18.93
CA SER A 268 13.80 -3.38 19.09
C SER A 268 15.30 -3.51 19.44
N GLU A 269 15.69 -4.56 20.18
CA GLU A 269 17.12 -4.82 20.46
C GLU A 269 17.88 -5.20 19.18
N ILE A 270 17.30 -6.04 18.32
CA ILE A 270 17.91 -6.35 17.01
C ILE A 270 18.02 -5.07 16.15
N ALA A 271 16.99 -4.23 16.14
CA ALA A 271 17.02 -2.96 15.40
C ALA A 271 18.15 -2.04 15.89
N LYS A 272 18.37 -1.94 17.21
CA LYS A 272 19.48 -1.15 17.79
C LYS A 272 20.85 -1.68 17.37
N GLU A 273 21.05 -3.02 17.36
CA GLU A 273 22.30 -3.63 16.90
C GLU A 273 22.59 -3.26 15.43
N ARG A 274 21.52 -3.05 14.63
CA ARG A 274 21.60 -2.63 13.23
C ARG A 274 21.73 -1.10 13.04
N ASN A 275 21.77 -0.33 14.13
CA ASN A 275 21.67 1.14 14.11
C ASN A 275 20.41 1.64 13.37
N GLN A 276 19.30 0.95 13.51
CA GLN A 276 18.00 1.29 12.96
C GLN A 276 16.97 1.45 14.08
N THR A 277 15.95 2.25 13.86
CA THR A 277 14.73 2.18 14.67
C THR A 277 13.99 0.88 14.35
N LEU A 278 13.09 0.44 15.22
CA LEU A 278 12.27 -0.74 14.94
C LEU A 278 11.43 -0.57 13.66
N ALA A 279 10.91 0.64 13.42
CA ALA A 279 10.17 0.94 12.19
C ALA A 279 11.04 0.80 10.94
N GLU A 280 12.24 1.37 10.94
CA GLU A 280 13.19 1.25 9.83
C GLU A 280 13.54 -0.22 9.56
N MET A 281 13.89 -0.98 10.62
CA MET A 281 14.19 -2.41 10.49
C MET A 281 12.99 -3.21 9.97
N ALA A 282 11.78 -2.93 10.44
CA ALA A 282 10.58 -3.65 10.00
C ALA A 282 10.27 -3.40 8.52
N LEU A 283 10.43 -2.17 8.04
CA LEU A 283 10.28 -1.84 6.61
C LEU A 283 11.39 -2.46 5.77
N ALA A 284 12.65 -2.37 6.23
CA ALA A 284 13.81 -3.00 5.60
C ALA A 284 13.63 -4.52 5.47
N TRP A 285 13.08 -5.16 6.54
CA TRP A 285 12.82 -6.60 6.54
C TRP A 285 11.80 -7.02 5.47
N VAL A 286 10.77 -6.22 5.22
CA VAL A 286 9.81 -6.49 4.14
C VAL A 286 10.47 -6.44 2.76
N LEU A 287 11.47 -5.57 2.59
CA LEU A 287 12.20 -5.36 1.32
C LEU A 287 13.42 -6.28 1.15
N LYS A 288 13.81 -7.05 2.15
CA LYS A 288 15.11 -7.75 2.30
C LYS A 288 15.57 -8.62 1.13
N ASP A 289 14.63 -9.22 0.40
CA ASP A 289 14.95 -10.20 -0.66
C ASP A 289 14.68 -9.67 -2.08
N GLY A 290 14.25 -8.42 -2.20
CA GLY A 290 13.93 -7.78 -3.47
C GLY A 290 12.68 -8.32 -4.18
N ILE A 291 11.95 -9.29 -3.59
CA ILE A 291 10.70 -9.83 -4.15
C ILE A 291 9.56 -8.84 -3.94
N VAL A 292 9.51 -8.20 -2.76
CA VAL A 292 8.60 -7.08 -2.50
C VAL A 292 9.21 -5.80 -3.07
N ASN A 293 8.49 -5.16 -4.00
CA ASN A 293 8.99 -4.00 -4.72
C ASN A 293 8.82 -2.69 -3.96
N SER A 294 7.80 -2.60 -3.10
CA SER A 294 7.50 -1.38 -2.36
C SER A 294 6.77 -1.68 -1.05
N VAL A 295 7.04 -0.89 -0.03
CA VAL A 295 6.26 -0.86 1.20
C VAL A 295 5.33 0.34 1.20
N LEU A 296 4.05 0.11 1.51
CA LEU A 296 3.04 1.15 1.56
C LEU A 296 2.93 1.69 2.99
N ILE A 297 3.44 2.88 3.21
CA ILE A 297 3.39 3.54 4.51
C ILE A 297 2.17 4.45 4.64
N GLY A 298 1.59 4.50 5.84
CA GLY A 298 0.69 5.56 6.27
C GLY A 298 1.43 6.50 7.23
N ALA A 299 1.18 7.79 7.12
CA ALA A 299 1.77 8.79 8.01
C ALA A 299 0.71 9.78 8.50
N SER A 300 0.84 10.23 9.74
CA SER A 300 0.03 11.31 10.32
C SER A 300 0.84 12.61 10.48
N LYS A 301 2.16 12.54 10.32
CA LYS A 301 3.09 13.67 10.42
C LYS A 301 4.20 13.51 9.36
N PRO A 302 4.69 14.61 8.77
CA PRO A 302 5.80 14.57 7.80
C PRO A 302 7.06 13.88 8.32
N SER A 303 7.40 14.03 9.59
CA SER A 303 8.56 13.37 10.20
C SER A 303 8.52 11.86 10.09
N GLN A 304 7.33 11.22 10.17
CA GLN A 304 7.19 9.78 10.00
C GLN A 304 7.55 9.31 8.58
N ILE A 305 7.28 10.14 7.56
CA ILE A 305 7.70 9.84 6.18
C ILE A 305 9.23 9.87 6.10
N LEU A 306 9.86 10.92 6.66
CA LEU A 306 11.32 11.08 6.65
C LEU A 306 12.02 9.95 7.40
N ASP A 307 11.47 9.50 8.53
CA ASP A 307 12.03 8.38 9.28
C ASP A 307 11.85 7.05 8.52
N ASN A 308 10.67 6.80 7.95
CA ASN A 308 10.39 5.55 7.23
C ASN A 308 11.25 5.39 5.96
N ILE A 309 11.60 6.48 5.28
CA ILE A 309 12.45 6.43 4.08
C ILE A 309 13.86 5.91 4.43
N LYS A 310 14.39 6.17 5.62
CA LYS A 310 15.71 5.68 6.05
C LYS A 310 15.81 4.15 6.04
N ALA A 311 14.69 3.44 6.05
CA ALA A 311 14.66 1.97 5.97
C ALA A 311 15.41 1.43 4.75
N ILE A 312 15.43 2.18 3.62
CA ILE A 312 16.10 1.75 2.39
C ILE A 312 17.63 1.84 2.45
N GLU A 313 18.20 2.51 3.44
CA GLU A 313 19.64 2.67 3.59
C GLU A 313 20.32 1.35 4.02
N ASN A 314 19.58 0.46 4.72
CA ASN A 314 20.08 -0.84 5.15
C ASN A 314 18.98 -1.92 5.11
N THR A 315 18.81 -2.54 3.94
CA THR A 315 17.87 -3.64 3.70
C THR A 315 18.52 -5.04 3.75
N SER A 316 19.84 -5.11 3.95
CA SER A 316 20.55 -6.38 4.06
C SER A 316 20.44 -6.94 5.47
N PHE A 317 20.22 -8.24 5.59
CA PHE A 317 20.14 -8.98 6.86
C PHE A 317 21.12 -10.16 6.83
N THR A 318 21.76 -10.42 7.96
CA THR A 318 22.52 -11.67 8.15
C THR A 318 21.55 -12.83 8.42
N SER A 319 22.02 -14.08 8.24
CA SER A 319 21.22 -15.26 8.56
C SER A 319 20.86 -15.31 10.05
N ASP A 320 21.76 -14.92 10.94
CA ASP A 320 21.52 -14.84 12.39
C ASP A 320 20.39 -13.83 12.73
N GLU A 321 20.44 -12.64 12.13
CA GLU A 321 19.37 -11.65 12.34
C GLU A 321 18.00 -12.17 11.89
N LEU A 322 17.93 -12.83 10.72
CA LEU A 322 16.69 -13.42 10.21
C LEU A 322 16.18 -14.55 11.12
N GLU A 323 17.05 -15.45 11.57
CA GLU A 323 16.67 -16.53 12.50
C GLU A 323 16.16 -15.99 13.83
N ARG A 324 16.81 -14.96 14.38
CA ARG A 324 16.35 -14.29 15.62
C ARG A 324 14.99 -13.62 15.42
N ILE A 325 14.79 -12.91 14.31
CA ILE A 325 13.50 -12.30 13.97
C ILE A 325 12.41 -13.38 13.83
N ASP A 326 12.70 -14.47 13.14
CA ASP A 326 11.77 -15.58 12.92
C ASP A 326 11.39 -16.25 14.26
N LYS A 327 12.37 -16.51 15.13
CA LYS A 327 12.15 -17.08 16.46
C LYS A 327 11.26 -16.19 17.33
N ILE A 328 11.39 -14.86 17.24
CA ILE A 328 10.57 -13.91 17.98
C ILE A 328 9.15 -13.82 17.41
N SER A 329 9.04 -13.76 16.09
CA SER A 329 7.78 -13.44 15.41
C SER A 329 6.84 -14.63 15.25
N LEU A 330 7.38 -15.84 15.02
CA LEU A 330 6.60 -17.04 14.71
C LEU A 330 6.21 -17.88 15.94
N THR A 331 6.77 -17.59 17.11
CA THR A 331 6.36 -18.21 18.39
C THR A 331 5.22 -17.41 19.03
#